data_9681c0ed06628cd58d34a95770e972ed
#
_entry.id   9681c0ed06628cd58d34a95770e972ed
#
_cell.length_a   1.000
_cell.length_b   1.000
_cell.length_c   1.000
_cell.angle_alpha   90.00
_cell.angle_beta   90.00
_cell.angle_gamma   90.00
#
_symmetry.space_group_name_H-M   'P 1'
#
loop_
_entity.id
_entity.type
_entity.pdbx_description
1 polymer ?
#
loop_
_entity_poly.entity_id
_entity_poly.type
_entity_poly.pdbx_seq_one_letter_code
_entity_poly.pdbx_strand_id
1 'polypeptide(L)'
;MQPLIEIEAMTKVFYTEEIETHALAGVHLTIGRGEYVAMSGPSGCGKSTLLSIIGLLDTPTAGKYELNGRPVENLKFAERSRIRNQEIGFIFQSFNLIGDLTVAENVELPLTYRSGMASSYRKSRVQ
;
A
#
# COMPACT_ATOMS: atom_id res chain seq x y z
N MET A 1 -11.77 4.73 20.05
CA MET A 1 -10.77 5.31 19.14
C MET A 1 -10.86 4.60 17.79
N GLN A 2 -10.90 5.36 16.70
CA GLN A 2 -11.03 4.79 15.35
C GLN A 2 -9.75 4.06 14.95
N PRO A 3 -9.85 2.82 14.43
CA PRO A 3 -8.66 2.10 13.96
C PRO A 3 -8.03 2.79 12.75
N LEU A 4 -6.74 2.60 12.57
CA LEU A 4 -6.02 3.12 11.40
C LEU A 4 -6.33 2.30 10.16
N ILE A 5 -6.34 0.98 10.31
CA ILE A 5 -6.67 0.04 9.23
C ILE A 5 -7.78 -0.87 9.70
N GLU A 6 -8.83 -1.00 8.89
CA GLU A 6 -9.93 -1.91 9.14
C GLU A 6 -10.28 -2.65 7.86
N ILE A 7 -10.21 -3.98 7.92
CA ILE A 7 -10.45 -4.87 6.78
C ILE A 7 -11.52 -5.87 7.17
N GLU A 8 -12.56 -5.97 6.35
CA GLU A 8 -13.66 -6.93 6.54
C GLU A 8 -13.85 -7.80 5.30
N ALA A 9 -13.86 -9.10 5.51
CA ALA A 9 -14.17 -10.11 4.51
C ALA A 9 -13.42 -9.89 3.18
N MET A 10 -12.15 -9.48 3.27
CA MET A 10 -11.35 -9.20 2.08
C MET A 10 -11.01 -10.50 1.35
N THR A 11 -11.31 -10.51 0.05
CA THR A 11 -10.92 -11.61 -0.84
C THR A 11 -10.06 -11.10 -1.97
N LYS A 12 -9.19 -11.95 -2.45
CA LYS A 12 -8.42 -11.70 -3.67
C LYS A 12 -8.31 -12.98 -4.46
N VAL A 13 -8.81 -12.93 -5.68
CA VAL A 13 -8.80 -14.05 -6.61
C VAL A 13 -8.05 -13.61 -7.86
N PHE A 14 -7.03 -14.38 -8.24
CA PHE A 14 -6.31 -14.18 -9.49
C PHE A 14 -6.86 -15.16 -10.53
N TYR A 15 -7.21 -14.63 -11.69
CA TYR A 15 -7.73 -15.42 -12.80
C TYR A 15 -6.69 -15.50 -13.92
N THR A 16 -6.43 -16.72 -14.36
CA THR A 16 -5.72 -16.97 -15.61
C THR A 16 -6.68 -17.70 -16.56
N GLU A 17 -6.28 -17.91 -17.80
CA GLU A 17 -7.14 -18.61 -18.77
C GLU A 17 -7.56 -20.00 -18.32
N GLU A 18 -6.78 -20.65 -17.46
CA GLU A 18 -7.01 -22.04 -17.05
C GLU A 18 -7.20 -22.22 -15.55
N ILE A 19 -6.80 -21.24 -14.72
CA ILE A 19 -6.74 -21.42 -13.27
C ILE A 19 -7.29 -20.20 -12.53
N GLU A 20 -8.07 -20.48 -11.50
CA GLU A 20 -8.53 -19.49 -10.52
C GLU A 20 -7.76 -19.73 -9.22
N THR A 21 -7.03 -18.72 -8.75
CA THR A 21 -6.25 -18.81 -7.52
C THR A 21 -6.82 -17.87 -6.46
N HIS A 22 -7.30 -18.46 -5.36
CA HIS A 22 -7.82 -17.72 -4.21
C HIS A 22 -6.66 -17.37 -3.27
N ALA A 23 -6.09 -16.18 -3.43
CA ALA A 23 -4.97 -15.72 -2.61
C ALA A 23 -5.42 -15.28 -1.22
N LEU A 24 -6.60 -14.67 -1.12
CA LEU A 24 -7.23 -14.27 0.14
C LEU A 24 -8.68 -14.74 0.16
N ALA A 25 -9.12 -15.34 1.25
CA ALA A 25 -10.45 -15.96 1.38
C ALA A 25 -11.19 -15.41 2.61
N GLY A 26 -11.53 -14.13 2.59
CA GLY A 26 -12.32 -13.52 3.65
C GLY A 26 -11.49 -13.08 4.85
N VAL A 27 -10.44 -12.31 4.64
CA VAL A 27 -9.57 -11.83 5.72
C VAL A 27 -10.24 -10.70 6.50
N HIS A 28 -10.15 -10.80 7.83
CA HIS A 28 -10.55 -9.73 8.75
C HIS A 28 -9.33 -9.25 9.51
N LEU A 29 -9.11 -7.94 9.57
CA LEU A 29 -7.95 -7.37 10.25
C LEU A 29 -8.27 -5.96 10.73
N THR A 30 -7.87 -5.66 11.96
CA THR A 30 -7.97 -4.32 12.52
C THR A 30 -6.61 -3.93 13.11
N ILE A 31 -6.09 -2.78 12.68
CA ILE A 31 -4.83 -2.25 13.21
C ILE A 31 -5.11 -0.87 13.78
N GLY A 32 -4.79 -0.68 15.06
CA GLY A 32 -4.92 0.60 15.74
C GLY A 32 -3.76 1.54 15.44
N ARG A 33 -3.93 2.79 15.81
CA ARG A 33 -2.87 3.79 15.64
C ARG A 33 -1.71 3.49 16.59
N GLY A 34 -0.49 3.62 16.06
CA GLY A 34 0.72 3.38 16.82
C GLY A 34 1.05 1.92 17.06
N GLU A 35 0.28 0.98 16.52
CA GLU A 35 0.58 -0.43 16.64
C GLU A 35 1.74 -0.87 15.73
N TYR A 36 2.53 -1.77 16.24
CA TYR A 36 3.53 -2.51 15.48
C TYR A 36 3.02 -3.93 15.28
N VAL A 37 2.79 -4.32 14.03
CA VAL A 37 2.16 -5.60 13.69
C VAL A 37 3.10 -6.43 12.83
N ALA A 38 3.29 -7.68 13.20
CA ALA A 38 4.04 -8.64 12.40
C ALA A 38 3.07 -9.62 11.72
N MET A 39 3.32 -9.88 10.46
CA MET A 39 2.55 -10.85 9.67
C MET A 39 3.42 -12.04 9.36
N SER A 40 3.04 -13.21 9.86
CA SER A 40 3.80 -14.44 9.68
C SER A 40 2.94 -15.56 9.11
N GLY A 41 3.57 -16.53 8.49
CA GLY A 41 2.91 -17.68 7.91
C GLY A 41 3.79 -18.37 6.87
N PRO A 42 3.41 -19.56 6.42
CA PRO A 42 4.17 -20.28 5.40
C PRO A 42 4.14 -19.55 4.06
N SER A 43 5.10 -19.87 3.20
CA SER A 43 5.16 -19.34 1.84
C SER A 43 3.87 -19.71 1.08
N GLY A 44 3.33 -18.74 0.33
CA GLY A 44 2.11 -18.96 -0.45
C GLY A 44 0.80 -18.82 0.33
N CYS A 45 0.83 -18.38 1.59
CA CYS A 45 -0.40 -18.18 2.39
C CYS A 45 -1.09 -16.83 2.15
N GLY A 46 -0.57 -15.98 1.24
CA GLY A 46 -1.20 -14.71 0.89
C GLY A 46 -0.62 -13.48 1.58
N LYS A 47 0.49 -13.59 2.32
CA LYS A 47 1.12 -12.46 3.02
C LYS A 47 1.45 -11.30 2.09
N SER A 48 2.15 -11.59 0.99
CA SER A 48 2.55 -10.57 0.01
C SER A 48 1.34 -9.93 -0.66
N THR A 49 0.31 -10.71 -0.96
CA THR A 49 -0.94 -10.23 -1.55
C THR A 49 -1.65 -9.26 -0.59
N LEU A 50 -1.77 -9.65 0.69
CA LEU A 50 -2.40 -8.80 1.68
C LEU A 50 -1.61 -7.50 1.90
N LEU A 51 -0.29 -7.58 1.98
CA LEU A 51 0.56 -6.39 2.11
C LEU A 51 0.44 -5.46 0.90
N SER A 52 0.35 -6.01 -0.30
CA SER A 52 0.17 -5.20 -1.53
C SER A 52 -1.16 -4.46 -1.51
N ILE A 53 -2.22 -5.09 -1.03
CA ILE A 53 -3.54 -4.45 -0.94
C ILE A 53 -3.56 -3.40 0.18
N ILE A 54 -3.00 -3.72 1.35
CA ILE A 54 -2.87 -2.75 2.44
C ILE A 54 -2.09 -1.52 1.97
N GLY A 55 -1.04 -1.74 1.21
CA GLY A 55 -0.21 -0.67 0.66
C GLY A 55 -0.80 0.06 -0.54
N LEU A 56 -2.00 -0.29 -0.97
CA LEU A 56 -2.67 0.31 -2.14
C LEU A 56 -1.90 0.11 -3.46
N LEU A 57 -1.09 -0.94 -3.53
CA LEU A 57 -0.43 -1.36 -4.78
C LEU A 57 -1.33 -2.25 -5.63
N ASP A 58 -2.32 -2.89 -5.01
CA ASP A 58 -3.31 -3.74 -5.65
C ASP A 58 -4.67 -3.49 -5.02
N THR A 59 -5.71 -4.02 -5.63
CA THR A 59 -7.09 -3.91 -5.15
C THR A 59 -7.63 -5.27 -4.75
N PRO A 60 -8.53 -5.34 -3.73
CA PRO A 60 -9.20 -6.59 -3.41
C PRO A 60 -10.23 -6.95 -4.49
N THR A 61 -10.55 -8.23 -4.62
CA THR A 61 -11.66 -8.70 -5.46
C THR A 61 -13.00 -8.38 -4.81
N ALA A 62 -13.09 -8.56 -3.49
CA ALA A 62 -14.28 -8.23 -2.69
C ALA A 62 -13.86 -7.91 -1.27
N GLY A 63 -14.82 -7.42 -0.48
CA GLY A 63 -14.60 -7.04 0.90
C GLY A 63 -14.42 -5.54 1.08
N LYS A 64 -14.18 -5.13 2.32
CA LYS A 64 -14.02 -3.72 2.67
C LYS A 64 -12.63 -3.46 3.21
N TYR A 65 -12.10 -2.29 2.88
CA TYR A 65 -10.85 -1.79 3.44
C TYR A 65 -10.99 -0.30 3.70
N GLU A 66 -10.88 0.08 4.97
CA GLU A 66 -10.84 1.48 5.39
C GLU A 66 -9.44 1.82 5.91
N LEU A 67 -8.89 2.90 5.38
CA LEU A 67 -7.62 3.47 5.82
C LEU A 67 -7.90 4.84 6.42
N ASN A 68 -7.59 4.99 7.70
CA ASN A 68 -7.80 6.24 8.43
C ASN A 68 -9.24 6.74 8.33
N GLY A 69 -10.21 5.81 8.42
CA GLY A 69 -11.65 6.10 8.34
C GLY A 69 -12.20 6.33 6.95
N ARG A 70 -11.40 6.14 5.91
CA ARG A 70 -11.80 6.35 4.53
C ARG A 70 -11.84 5.03 3.75
N PRO A 71 -12.96 4.70 3.08
CA PRO A 71 -13.01 3.52 2.22
C PRO A 71 -12.04 3.65 1.05
N VAL A 72 -11.20 2.63 0.86
CA VAL A 72 -10.15 2.66 -0.18
C VAL A 72 -10.18 1.45 -1.11
N GLU A 73 -11.15 0.54 -0.95
CA GLU A 73 -11.22 -0.69 -1.74
C GLU A 73 -11.60 -0.48 -3.20
N ASN A 74 -12.30 0.60 -3.52
CA ASN A 74 -12.84 0.87 -4.86
C ASN A 74 -12.31 2.17 -5.49
N LEU A 75 -11.14 2.61 -5.09
CA LEU A 75 -10.56 3.84 -5.65
C LEU A 75 -10.06 3.63 -7.08
N LYS A 76 -10.18 4.67 -7.89
CA LYS A 76 -9.55 4.72 -9.21
C LYS A 76 -8.03 4.79 -9.06
N PHE A 77 -7.31 4.39 -10.10
CA PHE A 77 -5.86 4.30 -10.08
C PHE A 77 -5.19 5.61 -9.61
N ALA A 78 -5.57 6.75 -10.16
CA ALA A 78 -4.97 8.04 -9.83
C ALA A 78 -5.21 8.43 -8.36
N GLU A 79 -6.41 8.21 -7.86
CA GLU A 79 -6.76 8.51 -6.47
C GLU A 79 -6.06 7.57 -5.50
N ARG A 80 -5.99 6.28 -5.83
CA ARG A 80 -5.27 5.28 -5.05
C ARG A 80 -3.78 5.63 -4.96
N SER A 81 -3.17 6.05 -6.06
CA SER A 81 -1.76 6.46 -6.08
C SER A 81 -1.50 7.69 -5.21
N ARG A 82 -2.42 8.65 -5.22
CA ARG A 82 -2.31 9.84 -4.40
C ARG A 82 -2.39 9.52 -2.90
N ILE A 83 -3.35 8.70 -2.50
CA ILE A 83 -3.51 8.30 -1.10
C ILE A 83 -2.32 7.48 -0.64
N ARG A 84 -1.83 6.55 -1.46
CA ARG A 84 -0.63 5.78 -1.17
C ARG A 84 0.57 6.69 -0.93
N ASN A 85 0.75 7.69 -1.76
CA ASN A 85 1.86 8.65 -1.62
C ASN A 85 1.78 9.46 -0.32
N GLN A 86 0.57 9.80 0.13
CA GLN A 86 0.35 10.64 1.31
C GLN A 86 0.37 9.86 2.61
N GLU A 87 -0.16 8.64 2.61
CA GLU A 87 -0.47 7.91 3.84
C GLU A 87 0.48 6.74 4.12
N ILE A 88 1.20 6.23 3.13
CA ILE A 88 1.92 4.98 3.24
C ILE A 88 3.38 5.15 2.83
N GLY A 89 4.28 4.64 3.65
CA GLY A 89 5.69 4.46 3.31
C GLY A 89 6.02 2.98 3.16
N PHE A 90 6.84 2.65 2.18
CA PHE A 90 7.26 1.27 1.92
C PHE A 90 8.73 1.09 2.23
N ILE A 91 9.05 -0.05 2.83
CA ILE A 91 10.41 -0.56 2.94
C ILE A 91 10.43 -1.88 2.18
N PHE A 92 11.11 -1.90 1.05
CA PHE A 92 11.16 -3.08 0.18
C PHE A 92 12.32 -3.99 0.55
N GLN A 93 12.18 -5.28 0.23
CA GLN A 93 13.27 -6.25 0.37
C GLN A 93 14.42 -5.93 -0.59
N SER A 94 14.12 -5.44 -1.80
CA SER A 94 15.08 -4.92 -2.78
C SER A 94 15.15 -3.40 -2.67
N PHE A 95 16.23 -2.81 -3.18
CA PHE A 95 16.42 -1.36 -3.06
C PHE A 95 15.40 -0.53 -3.86
N ASN A 96 14.91 -1.05 -4.98
CA ASN A 96 13.93 -0.38 -5.86
C ASN A 96 14.35 1.04 -6.26
N LEU A 97 15.63 1.22 -6.56
CA LEU A 97 16.18 2.51 -6.97
C LEU A 97 16.14 2.65 -8.49
N ILE A 98 15.93 3.88 -8.96
CA ILE A 98 16.04 4.22 -10.37
C ILE A 98 17.51 4.54 -10.65
N GLY A 99 18.16 3.71 -11.48
CA GLY A 99 19.61 3.78 -11.69
C GLY A 99 20.09 5.07 -12.34
N ASP A 100 19.25 5.73 -13.12
CA ASP A 100 19.59 6.98 -13.82
C ASP A 100 19.48 8.22 -12.93
N LEU A 101 18.96 8.06 -11.71
CA LEU A 101 18.81 9.14 -10.75
C LEU A 101 19.87 9.04 -9.64
N THR A 102 20.23 10.18 -9.08
CA THR A 102 21.11 10.24 -7.90
C THR A 102 20.36 9.70 -6.68
N VAL A 103 21.09 9.47 -5.58
CA VAL A 103 20.48 9.09 -4.29
C VAL A 103 19.47 10.13 -3.84
N ALA A 104 19.85 11.41 -3.87
CA ALA A 104 18.97 12.51 -3.48
C ALA A 104 17.70 12.56 -4.36
N GLU A 105 17.85 12.38 -5.66
CA GLU A 105 16.72 12.36 -6.60
C GLU A 105 15.78 11.16 -6.34
N ASN A 106 16.32 9.98 -6.02
CA ASN A 106 15.51 8.82 -5.63
C ASN A 106 14.69 9.10 -4.37
N VAL A 107 15.29 9.71 -3.36
CA VAL A 107 14.61 10.04 -2.10
C VAL A 107 13.55 11.14 -2.32
N GLU A 108 13.84 12.11 -3.18
CA GLU A 108 12.94 13.23 -3.49
C GLU A 108 11.74 12.81 -4.35
N LEU A 109 11.87 11.75 -5.16
CA LEU A 109 10.88 11.40 -6.18
C LEU A 109 9.44 11.34 -5.66
N PRO A 110 9.12 10.68 -4.54
CA PRO A 110 7.75 10.66 -4.02
C PRO A 110 7.20 12.04 -3.68
N LEU A 111 8.06 12.99 -3.32
CA LEU A 111 7.66 14.35 -2.98
C LEU A 111 7.27 15.16 -4.22
N THR A 112 7.76 14.77 -5.41
CA THR A 112 7.40 15.44 -6.67
C THR A 112 5.95 15.19 -7.06
N TYR A 113 5.33 14.14 -6.52
CA TYR A 113 3.94 13.79 -6.80
C TYR A 113 2.95 14.60 -5.96
N ARG A 114 3.42 15.34 -4.98
CA ARG A 114 2.57 16.19 -4.12
C ARG A 114 2.39 17.57 -4.72
N SER A 115 1.12 18.00 -4.81
CA SER A 115 0.79 19.33 -5.31
C SER A 115 1.27 20.42 -4.34
N GLY A 116 1.71 21.55 -4.89
CA GLY A 116 2.03 22.74 -4.10
C GLY A 116 3.31 22.68 -3.30
N MET A 117 4.12 21.64 -3.46
CA MET A 117 5.40 21.51 -2.75
C MET A 117 6.53 22.16 -3.57
N ALA A 118 7.11 23.23 -3.05
CA ALA A 118 8.21 23.95 -3.70
C ALA A 118 9.49 23.09 -3.73
N SER A 119 10.30 23.29 -4.76
CA SER A 119 11.57 22.56 -4.95
C SER A 119 12.52 22.72 -3.76
N SER A 120 12.63 23.93 -3.20
CA SER A 120 13.45 24.19 -2.01
C SER A 120 13.00 23.40 -0.79
N TYR A 121 11.69 23.28 -0.59
CA TYR A 121 11.12 22.50 0.51
C TYR A 121 11.38 21.00 0.32
N ARG A 122 11.22 20.49 -0.91
CA ARG A 122 11.53 19.08 -1.22
C ARG A 122 12.99 18.75 -0.87
N LYS A 123 13.92 19.61 -1.31
CA LYS A 123 15.35 19.42 -1.02
C LYS A 123 15.65 19.43 0.47
N SER A 124 15.00 20.30 1.22
CA SER A 124 15.10 20.36 2.68
C SER A 124 14.65 19.05 3.35
N ARG A 125 13.58 18.43 2.85
CA ARG A 125 13.04 17.18 3.40
C ARG A 125 13.91 15.96 3.09
N VAL A 126 14.74 16.01 2.07
CA VAL A 126 15.59 14.89 1.63
C VAL A 126 16.88 14.79 2.46
N GLN A 127 17.33 15.87 3.07
CA GLN A 127 18.57 15.92 3.87
C GLN A 127 18.50 15.14 5.19
#